data_a9b4e0122e2ff90cb0c5438039f52ee6
#
_entry.id   a9b4e0122e2ff90cb0c5438039f52ee6
#
_cell.length_a   1.000
_cell.length_b   1.000
_cell.length_c   1.000
_cell.angle_alpha   90.00
_cell.angle_beta   90.00
_cell.angle_gamma   90.00
#
_symmetry.space_group_name_H-M   'P 1'
#
loop_
_entity.id
_entity.type
_entity.pdbx_description
1 polymer ?
#
loop_
_entity_poly.entity_id
_entity_poly.type
_entity_poly.pdbx_seq_one_letter_code
_entity_poly.pdbx_strand_id
1 'polypeptide(L)'
;MSDKVLPINEIYTCLQGEGKLMGVPHILIRVSGCRLRCQFADSFCDTPYSSWKPEKGKFTYKDVHEFFVKHPHITHTMITGGGPTLHKEMLIKLCEIAKKNYQHITIETEGSEFVSTMGDLISLSPKLSNSTPKPGTIMPYTGKVVTEADKKKHEKWRCNYEAMSQLIENHPDYQLKPVISNEEDLEEVKELQRILGVPNDKVYLMPEGLERSQLNERRRWLTELCTREGYNFTDRLHIIVYGDERGV
;
A
#
# COMPACT_ATOMS: atom_id res chain seq x y z
N MET A 1 -0.73 -0.07 28.93
CA MET A 1 -1.28 0.01 27.55
C MET A 1 -2.62 -0.74 27.54
N SER A 2 -3.58 -0.35 26.72
CA SER A 2 -4.91 -1.01 26.67
C SER A 2 -4.76 -2.45 26.13
N ASP A 3 -5.47 -3.41 26.74
CA ASP A 3 -5.55 -4.80 26.28
C ASP A 3 -6.55 -4.99 25.12
N LYS A 4 -7.07 -3.89 24.58
CA LYS A 4 -8.00 -3.91 23.44
C LYS A 4 -7.28 -4.44 22.19
N VAL A 5 -7.85 -5.49 21.60
CA VAL A 5 -7.39 -6.02 20.31
C VAL A 5 -7.66 -4.99 19.21
N LEU A 6 -6.63 -4.71 18.43
CA LEU A 6 -6.63 -3.75 17.33
C LEU A 6 -6.97 -4.46 16.01
N PRO A 7 -7.46 -3.75 14.98
CA PRO A 7 -7.63 -4.29 13.64
C PRO A 7 -6.27 -4.49 12.92
N ILE A 8 -5.34 -5.18 13.57
CA ILE A 8 -4.04 -5.58 13.04
C ILE A 8 -4.07 -7.09 12.87
N ASN A 9 -3.90 -7.57 11.65
CA ASN A 9 -3.96 -9.00 11.33
C ASN A 9 -2.59 -9.66 11.18
N GLU A 10 -1.53 -8.89 10.95
CA GLU A 10 -0.16 -9.40 10.82
C GLU A 10 0.87 -8.44 11.43
N ILE A 11 1.88 -9.02 12.08
CA ILE A 11 3.13 -8.35 12.45
C ILE A 11 4.25 -9.34 12.19
N TYR A 12 5.22 -9.00 11.35
CA TYR A 12 6.38 -9.83 11.06
C TYR A 12 7.56 -9.00 10.54
N THR A 13 8.73 -9.63 10.45
CA THR A 13 9.94 -9.01 9.87
C THR A 13 10.09 -9.44 8.43
N CYS A 14 10.45 -8.52 7.53
CA CYS A 14 10.67 -8.79 6.11
C CYS A 14 11.65 -7.78 5.52
N LEU A 15 12.05 -7.98 4.27
CA LEU A 15 12.59 -6.91 3.45
C LEU A 15 11.44 -6.12 2.83
N GLN A 16 11.57 -4.77 2.77
CA GLN A 16 10.64 -3.98 1.99
C GLN A 16 10.65 -4.45 0.54
N GLY A 17 9.49 -4.86 0.05
CA GLY A 17 9.35 -5.44 -1.29
C GLY A 17 9.20 -4.42 -2.41
N GLU A 18 8.91 -3.15 -2.09
CA GLU A 18 8.45 -2.16 -3.06
C GLU A 18 8.93 -0.74 -2.73
N GLY A 19 9.04 0.12 -3.77
CA GLY A 19 9.29 1.55 -3.65
C GLY A 19 10.71 1.92 -3.24
N LYS A 20 10.87 3.15 -2.75
CA LYS A 20 12.15 3.79 -2.43
C LYS A 20 13.04 2.98 -1.47
N LEU A 21 12.43 2.25 -0.55
CA LEU A 21 13.12 1.48 0.48
C LEU A 21 13.17 -0.02 0.16
N MET A 22 12.96 -0.42 -1.09
CA MET A 22 13.05 -1.83 -1.51
C MET A 22 14.38 -2.45 -1.09
N GLY A 23 14.33 -3.63 -0.46
CA GLY A 23 15.50 -4.35 0.05
C GLY A 23 15.92 -3.97 1.48
N VAL A 24 15.32 -2.96 2.11
CA VAL A 24 15.61 -2.58 3.49
C VAL A 24 14.86 -3.49 4.47
N PRO A 25 15.51 -4.03 5.53
CA PRO A 25 14.83 -4.78 6.58
C PRO A 25 13.78 -3.94 7.31
N HIS A 26 12.54 -4.46 7.42
CA HIS A 26 11.40 -3.80 8.04
C HIS A 26 10.67 -4.69 9.03
N ILE A 27 10.03 -4.05 10.01
CA ILE A 27 8.92 -4.64 10.75
C ILE A 27 7.64 -4.22 10.03
N LEU A 28 6.90 -5.16 9.48
CA LEU A 28 5.63 -4.91 8.82
C LEU A 28 4.48 -5.04 9.83
N ILE A 29 3.62 -4.03 9.88
CA ILE A 29 2.36 -4.03 10.63
C ILE A 29 1.23 -3.88 9.62
N ARG A 30 0.44 -4.95 9.43
CA ARG A 30 -0.67 -4.97 8.47
C ARG A 30 -2.01 -4.76 9.18
N VAL A 31 -2.70 -3.71 8.80
CA VAL A 31 -4.04 -3.41 9.33
C VAL A 31 -5.14 -3.99 8.44
N SER A 32 -6.26 -4.31 9.06
CA SER A 32 -7.45 -4.88 8.42
C SER A 32 -8.48 -3.78 8.14
N GLY A 33 -9.08 -3.81 6.95
CA GLY A 33 -10.07 -2.86 6.48
C GLY A 33 -9.53 -1.94 5.38
N CYS A 34 -10.29 -1.78 4.29
CA CYS A 34 -10.01 -0.87 3.18
C CYS A 34 -11.31 -0.29 2.63
N ARG A 35 -11.28 0.95 2.16
CA ARG A 35 -12.43 1.55 1.46
C ARG A 35 -12.56 1.06 0.02
N LEU A 36 -11.43 0.69 -0.58
CA LEU A 36 -11.38 0.30 -1.98
C LEU A 36 -11.67 -1.20 -2.18
N ARG A 37 -12.03 -1.54 -3.41
CA ARG A 37 -12.27 -2.90 -3.89
C ARG A 37 -11.56 -3.04 -5.23
N CYS A 38 -10.23 -3.24 -5.16
CA CYS A 38 -9.40 -3.27 -6.36
C CYS A 38 -9.61 -4.57 -7.15
N GLN A 39 -9.77 -4.42 -8.46
CA GLN A 39 -9.77 -5.50 -9.44
C GLN A 39 -9.03 -4.99 -10.68
N PHE A 40 -7.95 -5.66 -11.03
CA PHE A 40 -7.19 -5.42 -12.25
C PHE A 40 -7.67 -6.35 -13.36
N ALA A 41 -7.11 -6.22 -14.56
CA ALA A 41 -7.49 -7.08 -15.69
C ALA A 41 -7.28 -8.57 -15.36
N ASP A 42 -6.13 -8.90 -14.79
CA ASP A 42 -5.68 -10.28 -14.56
C ASP A 42 -5.68 -10.68 -13.08
N SER A 43 -5.98 -9.75 -12.17
CA SER A 43 -5.91 -10.02 -10.73
C SER A 43 -6.92 -9.21 -9.91
N PHE A 44 -7.04 -9.57 -8.65
CA PHE A 44 -7.69 -8.77 -7.61
C PHE A 44 -6.63 -8.17 -6.66
N CYS A 45 -7.09 -7.45 -5.64
CA CYS A 45 -6.22 -6.99 -4.57
C CYS A 45 -5.39 -8.16 -4.00
N ASP A 46 -4.09 -7.96 -3.87
CA ASP A 46 -3.11 -8.92 -3.33
C ASP A 46 -3.31 -9.24 -1.84
N THR A 47 -4.02 -8.37 -1.13
CA THR A 47 -4.34 -8.54 0.29
C THR A 47 -5.87 -8.57 0.52
N PRO A 48 -6.59 -9.54 -0.09
CA PRO A 48 -8.04 -9.61 0.00
C PRO A 48 -8.55 -9.83 1.43
N TYR A 49 -7.73 -10.45 2.26
CA TYR A 49 -7.97 -10.64 3.70
C TYR A 49 -7.82 -9.35 4.55
N SER A 50 -7.35 -8.27 3.96
CA SER A 50 -7.34 -6.92 4.56
C SER A 50 -8.32 -5.96 3.88
N SER A 51 -8.91 -6.32 2.73
CA SER A 51 -9.74 -5.43 1.92
C SER A 51 -11.13 -5.99 1.60
N TRP A 52 -11.23 -7.05 0.79
CA TRP A 52 -12.49 -7.64 0.35
C TRP A 52 -13.23 -8.42 1.46
N LYS A 53 -12.47 -9.14 2.29
CA LYS A 53 -12.97 -9.87 3.46
C LYS A 53 -12.02 -9.65 4.63
N PRO A 54 -12.07 -8.46 5.28
CA PRO A 54 -11.16 -8.14 6.35
C PRO A 54 -11.20 -9.16 7.49
N GLU A 55 -10.04 -9.73 7.81
CA GLU A 55 -9.89 -10.60 8.96
C GLU A 55 -9.95 -9.80 10.26
N LYS A 56 -10.35 -10.46 11.34
CA LYS A 56 -10.31 -9.87 12.69
C LYS A 56 -8.87 -9.60 13.11
N GLY A 57 -8.69 -8.54 13.88
CA GLY A 57 -7.40 -8.24 14.48
C GLY A 57 -6.98 -9.29 15.51
N LYS A 58 -5.68 -9.38 15.75
CA LYS A 58 -5.04 -10.38 16.64
C LYS A 58 -4.11 -9.75 17.67
N PHE A 59 -3.74 -8.47 17.51
CA PHE A 59 -2.68 -7.82 18.27
C PHE A 59 -3.20 -6.63 19.08
N THR A 60 -2.55 -6.33 20.19
CA THR A 60 -2.74 -5.16 21.04
C THR A 60 -1.58 -4.18 20.84
N TYR A 61 -1.65 -2.96 21.40
CA TYR A 61 -0.51 -2.04 21.43
C TYR A 61 0.69 -2.60 22.20
N LYS A 62 0.43 -3.46 23.21
CA LYS A 62 1.47 -4.13 23.98
C LYS A 62 2.25 -5.10 23.09
N ASP A 63 1.54 -5.92 22.30
CA ASP A 63 2.17 -6.87 21.39
C ASP A 63 3.05 -6.15 20.35
N VAL A 64 2.59 -5.01 19.80
CA VAL A 64 3.37 -4.18 18.87
C VAL A 64 4.66 -3.69 19.54
N HIS A 65 4.58 -3.17 20.76
CA HIS A 65 5.77 -2.70 21.50
C HIS A 65 6.73 -3.84 21.78
N GLU A 66 6.24 -4.99 22.27
CA GLU A 66 7.06 -6.17 22.53
C GLU A 66 7.73 -6.68 21.27
N PHE A 67 7.08 -6.56 20.11
CA PHE A 67 7.67 -6.96 18.84
C PHE A 67 8.89 -6.10 18.48
N PHE A 68 8.83 -4.77 18.68
CA PHE A 68 9.97 -3.89 18.51
C PHE A 68 11.12 -4.23 19.46
N VAL A 69 10.81 -4.48 20.73
CA VAL A 69 11.81 -4.85 21.74
C VAL A 69 12.53 -6.17 21.40
N LYS A 70 11.83 -7.12 20.80
CA LYS A 70 12.40 -8.39 20.34
C LYS A 70 13.29 -8.28 19.10
N HIS A 71 13.13 -7.23 18.30
CA HIS A 71 13.85 -7.04 17.03
C HIS A 71 14.61 -5.69 16.98
N PRO A 72 15.51 -5.41 17.95
CA PRO A 72 16.15 -4.10 18.09
C PRO A 72 17.11 -3.75 16.95
N HIS A 73 17.52 -4.74 16.16
CA HIS A 73 18.40 -4.60 15.00
C HIS A 73 17.65 -4.11 13.74
N ILE A 74 16.31 -4.11 13.74
CA ILE A 74 15.49 -3.59 12.65
C ILE A 74 15.00 -2.20 13.04
N THR A 75 15.41 -1.19 12.28
CA THR A 75 15.16 0.22 12.56
C THR A 75 14.10 0.86 11.68
N HIS A 76 13.47 0.08 10.80
CA HIS A 76 12.41 0.54 9.90
C HIS A 76 11.11 -0.23 10.14
N THR A 77 10.02 0.50 10.15
CA THR A 77 8.66 -0.06 10.28
C THR A 77 7.81 0.39 9.11
N MET A 78 7.08 -0.54 8.53
CA MET A 78 6.05 -0.25 7.52
C MET A 78 4.67 -0.53 8.11
N ILE A 79 3.84 0.51 8.23
CA ILE A 79 2.43 0.37 8.59
C ILE A 79 1.63 0.37 7.30
N THR A 80 1.07 -0.77 6.97
CA THR A 80 0.39 -1.06 5.69
C THR A 80 -0.89 -1.85 5.93
N GLY A 81 -1.45 -2.46 4.91
CA GLY A 81 -2.56 -3.39 4.99
C GLY A 81 -3.66 -3.10 3.98
N GLY A 82 -4.89 -3.01 4.44
CA GLY A 82 -6.00 -2.52 3.62
C GLY A 82 -5.85 -1.01 3.38
N GLY A 83 -6.21 -0.20 4.38
CA GLY A 83 -6.03 1.25 4.36
C GLY A 83 -5.78 1.74 5.79
N PRO A 84 -4.50 1.94 6.21
CA PRO A 84 -4.18 2.31 7.59
C PRO A 84 -4.78 3.65 8.03
N THR A 85 -4.98 4.57 7.10
CA THR A 85 -5.59 5.88 7.37
C THR A 85 -7.06 5.82 7.80
N LEU A 86 -7.75 4.68 7.60
CA LEU A 86 -9.10 4.45 8.13
C LEU A 86 -9.16 4.42 9.67
N HIS A 87 -8.06 4.08 10.30
CA HIS A 87 -7.97 3.87 11.73
C HIS A 87 -7.14 4.99 12.39
N LYS A 88 -7.60 6.23 12.26
CA LYS A 88 -6.86 7.46 12.61
C LYS A 88 -6.18 7.40 13.98
N GLU A 89 -6.94 7.18 15.04
CA GLU A 89 -6.41 7.14 16.41
C GLU A 89 -5.39 6.01 16.61
N MET A 90 -5.70 4.85 16.03
CA MET A 90 -4.79 3.71 16.08
C MET A 90 -3.49 4.00 15.33
N LEU A 91 -3.56 4.56 14.12
CA LEU A 91 -2.40 4.89 13.31
C LEU A 91 -1.49 5.88 14.03
N ILE A 92 -2.04 6.96 14.58
CA ILE A 92 -1.29 7.94 15.38
C ILE A 92 -0.59 7.24 16.55
N LYS A 93 -1.31 6.38 17.28
CA LYS A 93 -0.75 5.65 18.42
C LYS A 93 0.35 4.65 18.04
N LEU A 94 0.19 3.97 16.91
CA LEU A 94 1.22 3.08 16.37
C LEU A 94 2.50 3.86 16.02
N CYS A 95 2.36 5.03 15.39
CA CYS A 95 3.50 5.91 15.10
C CYS A 95 4.21 6.38 16.38
N GLU A 96 3.45 6.77 17.42
CA GLU A 96 4.06 7.14 18.71
C GLU A 96 4.86 5.98 19.34
N ILE A 97 4.32 4.75 19.28
CA ILE A 97 5.01 3.56 19.80
C ILE A 97 6.27 3.27 18.97
N ALA A 98 6.18 3.34 17.65
CA ALA A 98 7.31 3.13 16.76
C ALA A 98 8.41 4.17 16.98
N LYS A 99 8.08 5.46 17.10
CA LYS A 99 9.05 6.53 17.42
C LYS A 99 9.75 6.33 18.76
N LYS A 100 9.04 5.86 19.79
CA LYS A 100 9.64 5.52 21.09
C LYS A 100 10.62 4.35 21.01
N ASN A 101 10.54 3.54 19.96
CA ASN A 101 11.47 2.46 19.65
C ASN A 101 12.45 2.83 18.52
N TYR A 102 12.65 4.13 18.26
CA TYR A 102 13.61 4.68 17.29
C TYR A 102 13.42 4.20 15.86
N GLN A 103 12.17 3.91 15.47
CA GLN A 103 11.85 3.44 14.14
C GLN A 103 11.74 4.59 13.13
N HIS A 104 12.29 4.37 11.92
CA HIS A 104 11.88 5.08 10.72
C HIS A 104 10.54 4.50 10.27
N ILE A 105 9.52 5.34 10.10
CA ILE A 105 8.16 4.90 9.86
C ILE A 105 7.75 5.19 8.42
N THR A 106 7.48 4.14 7.65
CA THR A 106 6.79 4.23 6.36
C THR A 106 5.30 3.95 6.56
N ILE A 107 4.44 4.85 6.08
CA ILE A 107 3.00 4.62 6.02
C ILE A 107 2.63 4.37 4.57
N GLU A 108 2.15 3.15 4.27
CA GLU A 108 1.69 2.78 2.95
C GLU A 108 0.18 2.86 2.88
N THR A 109 -0.33 3.80 2.07
CA THR A 109 -1.75 4.12 1.98
C THR A 109 -2.20 4.32 0.54
N GLU A 110 -3.48 4.02 0.27
CA GLU A 110 -4.14 4.30 -1.00
C GLU A 110 -4.60 5.77 -1.15
N GLY A 111 -4.44 6.58 -0.08
CA GLY A 111 -4.75 8.00 -0.11
C GLY A 111 -6.24 8.37 0.02
N SER A 112 -7.09 7.44 0.46
CA SER A 112 -8.53 7.73 0.60
C SER A 112 -8.90 8.65 1.76
N GLU A 113 -8.02 8.80 2.76
CA GLU A 113 -8.19 9.70 3.91
C GLU A 113 -6.86 10.29 4.37
N PHE A 114 -6.92 11.53 4.84
CA PHE A 114 -5.80 12.19 5.50
C PHE A 114 -5.78 11.90 7.01
N VAL A 115 -4.57 11.63 7.51
CA VAL A 115 -4.26 11.55 8.95
C VAL A 115 -2.89 12.18 9.16
N SER A 116 -2.81 13.23 9.99
CA SER A 116 -1.53 13.78 10.41
C SER A 116 -0.86 12.81 11.38
N THR A 117 0.36 12.37 11.06
CA THR A 117 1.11 11.40 11.84
C THR A 117 2.58 11.77 11.95
N MET A 118 3.34 10.98 12.70
CA MET A 118 4.80 11.10 12.82
C MET A 118 5.53 10.20 11.80
N GLY A 119 4.90 9.86 10.68
CA GLY A 119 5.51 9.08 9.60
C GLY A 119 6.69 9.84 8.96
N ASP A 120 7.77 9.13 8.67
CA ASP A 120 8.93 9.70 7.98
C ASP A 120 8.78 9.65 6.46
N LEU A 121 8.11 8.62 5.95
CA LEU A 121 7.82 8.41 4.54
C LEU A 121 6.37 8.05 4.33
N ILE A 122 5.66 8.81 3.50
CA ILE A 122 4.37 8.41 2.95
C ILE A 122 4.60 7.68 1.63
N SER A 123 4.29 6.39 1.61
CA SER A 123 4.20 5.59 0.38
C SER A 123 2.77 5.64 -0.14
N LEU A 124 2.48 6.66 -0.93
CA LEU A 124 1.16 6.87 -1.50
C LEU A 124 0.97 5.97 -2.72
N SER A 125 0.07 5.00 -2.62
CA SER A 125 -0.26 4.05 -3.69
C SER A 125 -1.66 4.34 -4.25
N PRO A 126 -1.83 5.41 -5.03
CA PRO A 126 -3.12 5.76 -5.61
C PRO A 126 -3.59 4.65 -6.53
N LYS A 127 -4.89 4.43 -6.56
CA LYS A 127 -5.49 3.40 -7.40
C LYS A 127 -6.02 4.07 -8.68
N LEU A 128 -5.39 3.72 -9.81
CA LEU A 128 -5.80 4.19 -11.12
C LEU A 128 -7.11 3.53 -11.58
N SER A 129 -7.68 3.98 -12.67
CA SER A 129 -8.90 3.42 -13.27
C SER A 129 -8.76 1.94 -13.65
N ASN A 130 -7.52 1.50 -13.93
CA ASN A 130 -7.19 0.09 -14.19
C ASN A 130 -7.53 -0.85 -13.03
N SER A 131 -7.74 -0.32 -11.81
CA SER A 131 -8.11 -1.09 -10.61
C SER A 131 -9.61 -1.07 -10.30
N THR A 132 -10.43 -0.47 -11.17
CA THR A 132 -11.88 -0.35 -10.96
C THR A 132 -12.58 -1.71 -11.06
N PRO A 133 -13.31 -2.13 -10.03
CA PRO A 133 -13.98 -3.43 -10.04
C PRO A 133 -15.11 -3.49 -11.08
N LYS A 134 -15.21 -4.63 -11.77
CA LYS A 134 -16.17 -4.87 -12.85
C LYS A 134 -17.41 -5.60 -12.28
N PRO A 135 -18.59 -4.97 -12.26
CA PRO A 135 -19.83 -5.61 -11.82
C PRO A 135 -20.12 -6.89 -12.59
N GLY A 136 -20.64 -7.90 -11.89
CA GLY A 136 -20.87 -9.24 -12.42
C GLY A 136 -19.69 -10.20 -12.31
N THR A 137 -18.47 -9.72 -12.01
CA THR A 137 -17.31 -10.59 -11.77
C THR A 137 -17.43 -11.29 -10.42
N ILE A 138 -16.95 -12.52 -10.31
CA ILE A 138 -16.88 -13.26 -9.04
C ILE A 138 -15.50 -13.01 -8.42
N MET A 139 -15.46 -12.45 -7.20
CA MET A 139 -14.23 -12.27 -6.44
C MET A 139 -13.74 -13.64 -5.90
N PRO A 140 -12.60 -14.16 -6.34
CA PRO A 140 -12.18 -15.55 -6.05
C PRO A 140 -12.09 -15.83 -4.55
N TYR A 141 -11.52 -14.91 -3.78
CA TYR A 141 -11.27 -15.08 -2.34
C TYR A 141 -12.57 -15.19 -1.50
N THR A 142 -13.66 -14.56 -1.94
CA THR A 142 -14.91 -14.53 -1.16
C THR A 142 -16.06 -15.30 -1.81
N GLY A 143 -15.97 -15.58 -3.11
CA GLY A 143 -17.09 -16.10 -3.91
C GLY A 143 -18.22 -15.08 -4.15
N LYS A 144 -18.06 -13.82 -3.72
CA LYS A 144 -19.09 -12.78 -3.90
C LYS A 144 -19.03 -12.20 -5.30
N VAL A 145 -20.20 -11.87 -5.83
CA VAL A 145 -20.33 -11.11 -7.07
C VAL A 145 -20.05 -9.64 -6.80
N VAL A 146 -19.18 -9.04 -7.61
CA VAL A 146 -18.91 -7.60 -7.61
C VAL A 146 -20.19 -6.87 -8.04
N THR A 147 -20.55 -5.82 -7.32
CA THR A 147 -21.77 -5.04 -7.55
C THR A 147 -21.47 -3.64 -8.10
N GLU A 148 -22.49 -2.98 -8.67
CA GLU A 148 -22.40 -1.56 -9.03
C GLU A 148 -22.11 -0.67 -7.82
N ALA A 149 -22.55 -1.08 -6.62
CA ALA A 149 -22.24 -0.35 -5.38
C ALA A 149 -20.75 -0.44 -5.04
N ASP A 150 -20.09 -1.58 -5.27
CA ASP A 150 -18.64 -1.73 -5.07
C ASP A 150 -17.88 -0.82 -6.03
N LYS A 151 -18.27 -0.78 -7.31
CA LYS A 151 -17.69 0.12 -8.31
C LYS A 151 -17.85 1.59 -7.91
N LYS A 152 -19.06 2.04 -7.59
CA LYS A 152 -19.33 3.43 -7.18
C LYS A 152 -18.52 3.81 -5.94
N LYS A 153 -18.43 2.91 -4.96
CA LYS A 153 -17.63 3.12 -3.75
C LYS A 153 -16.15 3.25 -4.07
N HIS A 154 -15.63 2.39 -4.92
CA HIS A 154 -14.23 2.40 -5.35
C HIS A 154 -13.89 3.72 -6.04
N GLU A 155 -14.65 4.12 -7.06
CA GLU A 155 -14.45 5.36 -7.80
C GLU A 155 -14.49 6.61 -6.91
N LYS A 156 -15.44 6.65 -5.98
CA LYS A 156 -15.54 7.77 -5.04
C LYS A 156 -14.27 7.96 -4.21
N TRP A 157 -13.66 6.86 -3.74
CA TRP A 157 -12.58 6.95 -2.77
C TRP A 157 -11.18 6.92 -3.39
N ARG A 158 -11.01 6.35 -4.60
CA ARG A 158 -9.71 6.35 -5.27
C ARG A 158 -9.28 7.74 -5.75
N CYS A 159 -10.21 8.65 -5.97
CA CYS A 159 -9.97 10.01 -6.46
C CYS A 159 -10.05 11.08 -5.36
N ASN A 160 -9.74 10.75 -4.11
CA ASN A 160 -9.69 11.76 -3.05
C ASN A 160 -8.37 12.55 -3.08
N TYR A 161 -8.22 13.41 -4.10
CA TYR A 161 -7.00 14.18 -4.34
C TYR A 161 -6.68 15.16 -3.20
N GLU A 162 -7.68 15.69 -2.51
CA GLU A 162 -7.49 16.55 -1.34
C GLU A 162 -6.76 15.79 -0.21
N ALA A 163 -7.20 14.58 0.12
CA ALA A 163 -6.53 13.76 1.13
C ALA A 163 -5.10 13.38 0.70
N MET A 164 -4.88 13.11 -0.58
CA MET A 164 -3.56 12.81 -1.13
C MET A 164 -2.62 14.02 -1.03
N SER A 165 -3.07 15.23 -1.40
CA SER A 165 -2.29 16.46 -1.24
C SER A 165 -1.92 16.71 0.21
N GLN A 166 -2.89 16.59 1.13
CA GLN A 166 -2.64 16.77 2.56
C GLN A 166 -1.61 15.75 3.11
N LEU A 167 -1.65 14.49 2.64
CA LEU A 167 -0.65 13.47 3.00
C LEU A 167 0.75 13.87 2.53
N ILE A 168 0.89 14.38 1.31
CA ILE A 168 2.16 14.84 0.73
C ILE A 168 2.69 16.05 1.49
N GLU A 169 1.85 17.06 1.74
CA GLU A 169 2.24 18.34 2.33
C GLU A 169 2.62 18.24 3.83
N ASN A 170 2.02 17.30 4.54
CA ASN A 170 2.15 17.20 6.00
C ASN A 170 3.17 16.14 6.49
N HIS A 171 3.94 15.54 5.57
CA HIS A 171 4.97 14.56 5.94
C HIS A 171 6.34 14.94 5.36
N PRO A 172 7.45 14.57 6.05
CA PRO A 172 8.80 14.99 5.66
C PRO A 172 9.24 14.48 4.28
N ASP A 173 8.79 13.27 3.92
CA ASP A 173 9.11 12.65 2.63
C ASP A 173 7.92 11.82 2.13
N TYR A 174 7.86 11.65 0.81
CA TYR A 174 6.83 10.85 0.16
C TYR A 174 7.32 10.20 -1.13
N GLN A 175 6.60 9.20 -1.56
CA GLN A 175 6.66 8.63 -2.92
C GLN A 175 5.25 8.42 -3.44
N LEU A 176 5.05 8.61 -4.74
CA LEU A 176 3.83 8.25 -5.47
C LEU A 176 4.09 6.92 -6.18
N LYS A 177 3.38 5.86 -5.79
CA LYS A 177 3.63 4.48 -6.23
C LYS A 177 2.38 3.86 -6.90
N PRO A 178 2.00 4.29 -8.12
CA PRO A 178 0.90 3.69 -8.85
C PRO A 178 1.26 2.32 -9.42
N VAL A 179 0.24 1.44 -9.52
CA VAL A 179 0.34 0.13 -10.16
C VAL A 179 0.01 0.26 -11.65
N ILE A 180 0.90 -0.21 -12.53
CA ILE A 180 0.82 -0.05 -13.98
C ILE A 180 0.61 -1.43 -14.62
N SER A 181 -0.48 -1.57 -15.36
CA SER A 181 -0.84 -2.79 -16.10
C SER A 181 -0.40 -2.71 -17.56
N ASN A 182 -0.45 -1.51 -18.16
CA ASN A 182 -0.09 -1.23 -19.55
C ASN A 182 0.36 0.22 -19.72
N GLU A 183 0.82 0.60 -20.92
CA GLU A 183 1.34 1.94 -21.19
C GLU A 183 0.25 3.04 -21.17
N GLU A 184 -1.01 2.68 -21.39
CA GLU A 184 -2.15 3.62 -21.37
C GLU A 184 -2.40 4.19 -19.98
N ASP A 185 -2.04 3.44 -18.91
CA ASP A 185 -2.15 3.89 -17.52
C ASP A 185 -1.27 5.12 -17.24
N LEU A 186 -0.24 5.37 -18.07
CA LEU A 186 0.69 6.48 -17.91
C LEU A 186 -0.01 7.85 -18.01
N GLU A 187 -1.01 7.98 -18.84
CA GLU A 187 -1.73 9.26 -18.99
C GLU A 187 -2.47 9.63 -17.69
N GLU A 188 -3.06 8.64 -16.99
CA GLU A 188 -3.68 8.89 -15.69
C GLU A 188 -2.61 9.22 -14.61
N VAL A 189 -1.41 8.62 -14.69
CA VAL A 189 -0.29 8.99 -13.81
C VAL A 189 0.13 10.44 -14.02
N LYS A 190 0.30 10.88 -15.27
CA LYS A 190 0.67 12.26 -15.60
C LYS A 190 -0.39 13.27 -15.12
N GLU A 191 -1.67 12.93 -15.29
CA GLU A 191 -2.75 13.76 -14.77
C GLU A 191 -2.75 13.83 -13.24
N LEU A 192 -2.53 12.72 -12.58
CA LEU A 192 -2.40 12.66 -11.11
C LEU A 192 -1.21 13.49 -10.61
N GLN A 193 -0.06 13.41 -11.28
CA GLN A 193 1.09 14.27 -10.99
C GLN A 193 0.77 15.75 -11.11
N ARG A 194 0.07 16.13 -12.18
CA ARG A 194 -0.35 17.53 -12.42
C ARG A 194 -1.27 18.01 -11.31
N ILE A 195 -2.25 17.20 -10.90
CA ILE A 195 -3.20 17.54 -9.83
C ILE A 195 -2.48 17.70 -8.49
N LEU A 196 -1.56 16.79 -8.17
CA LEU A 196 -0.88 16.73 -6.87
C LEU A 196 0.44 17.54 -6.82
N GLY A 197 0.91 18.08 -7.95
CA GLY A 197 2.19 18.80 -8.02
C GLY A 197 3.42 17.92 -7.76
N VAL A 198 3.36 16.62 -8.08
CA VAL A 198 4.41 15.64 -7.78
C VAL A 198 5.45 15.60 -8.89
N PRO A 199 6.76 15.81 -8.62
CA PRO A 199 7.81 15.71 -9.62
C PRO A 199 8.15 14.24 -9.95
N ASN A 200 8.79 14.01 -11.12
CA ASN A 200 9.09 12.67 -11.64
C ASN A 200 9.96 11.82 -10.69
N ASP A 201 10.91 12.43 -9.99
CA ASP A 201 11.81 11.75 -9.05
C ASP A 201 11.11 11.22 -7.78
N LYS A 202 9.86 11.62 -7.56
CA LYS A 202 9.00 11.08 -6.50
C LYS A 202 8.03 10.01 -6.97
N VAL A 203 7.97 9.72 -8.28
CA VAL A 203 7.08 8.71 -8.87
C VAL A 203 7.83 7.40 -9.05
N TYR A 204 7.27 6.32 -8.53
CA TYR A 204 7.77 4.96 -8.59
C TYR A 204 6.72 4.09 -9.31
N LEU A 205 6.93 3.81 -10.59
CA LEU A 205 6.03 2.94 -11.35
C LEU A 205 6.27 1.48 -10.98
N MET A 206 5.19 0.78 -10.63
CA MET A 206 5.21 -0.60 -10.17
C MET A 206 4.41 -1.50 -11.11
N PRO A 207 4.96 -2.63 -11.58
CA PRO A 207 4.22 -3.55 -12.45
C PRO A 207 3.07 -4.22 -11.69
N GLU A 208 1.90 -4.31 -12.34
CA GLU A 208 0.79 -5.14 -11.87
C GLU A 208 1.17 -6.62 -11.98
N GLY A 209 0.72 -7.46 -11.05
CA GLY A 209 0.88 -8.92 -11.09
C GLY A 209 1.03 -9.54 -9.70
N LEU A 210 0.51 -10.76 -9.56
CA LEU A 210 0.58 -11.60 -8.36
C LEU A 210 1.51 -12.79 -8.54
N GLU A 211 1.97 -13.03 -9.77
CA GLU A 211 2.81 -14.14 -10.15
C GLU A 211 4.11 -13.66 -10.82
N ARG A 212 5.17 -14.46 -10.65
CA ARG A 212 6.49 -14.16 -11.29
C ARG A 212 6.40 -14.03 -12.80
N SER A 213 5.58 -14.85 -13.46
CA SER A 213 5.33 -14.81 -14.90
C SER A 213 4.78 -13.46 -15.35
N GLN A 214 3.74 -12.97 -14.69
CA GLN A 214 3.12 -11.67 -14.97
C GLN A 214 4.11 -10.52 -14.79
N LEU A 215 4.88 -10.54 -13.69
CA LEU A 215 5.92 -9.53 -13.45
C LEU A 215 7.05 -9.60 -14.50
N ASN A 216 7.48 -10.78 -14.92
CA ASN A 216 8.51 -10.95 -15.95
C ASN A 216 8.11 -10.34 -17.29
N GLU A 217 6.84 -10.49 -17.69
CA GLU A 217 6.30 -9.90 -18.91
C GLU A 217 6.31 -8.37 -18.86
N ARG A 218 6.04 -7.79 -17.67
CA ARG A 218 5.89 -6.33 -17.51
C ARG A 218 7.18 -5.59 -17.18
N ARG A 219 8.16 -6.22 -16.53
CA ARG A 219 9.39 -5.56 -16.07
C ARG A 219 10.15 -4.86 -17.19
N ARG A 220 10.33 -5.54 -18.31
CA ARG A 220 11.16 -5.01 -19.40
C ARG A 220 10.58 -3.71 -19.94
N TRP A 221 9.36 -3.74 -20.44
CA TRP A 221 8.75 -2.57 -21.04
C TRP A 221 8.52 -1.44 -20.00
N LEU A 222 8.19 -1.78 -18.76
CA LEU A 222 8.01 -0.77 -17.70
C LEU A 222 9.33 -0.10 -17.32
N THR A 223 10.45 -0.85 -17.32
CA THR A 223 11.79 -0.27 -17.11
C THR A 223 12.18 0.66 -18.26
N GLU A 224 11.90 0.27 -19.50
CA GLU A 224 12.10 1.10 -20.68
C GLU A 224 11.23 2.37 -20.64
N LEU A 225 9.97 2.24 -20.22
CA LEU A 225 9.05 3.35 -19.99
C LEU A 225 9.58 4.32 -18.92
N CYS A 226 9.98 3.81 -17.76
CA CYS A 226 10.53 4.64 -16.68
C CYS A 226 11.77 5.42 -17.16
N THR A 227 12.67 4.76 -17.89
CA THR A 227 13.87 5.40 -18.45
C THR A 227 13.51 6.51 -19.44
N ARG A 228 12.53 6.28 -20.33
CA ARG A 228 12.07 7.25 -21.32
C ARG A 228 11.41 8.47 -20.70
N GLU A 229 10.59 8.27 -19.70
CA GLU A 229 9.78 9.33 -19.08
C GLU A 229 10.44 9.98 -17.84
N GLY A 230 11.57 9.43 -17.36
CA GLY A 230 12.29 9.96 -16.20
C GLY A 230 11.64 9.62 -14.86
N TYR A 231 10.96 8.47 -14.75
CA TYR A 231 10.37 7.95 -13.51
C TYR A 231 11.28 6.92 -12.85
N ASN A 232 11.06 6.69 -11.55
CA ASN A 232 11.69 5.56 -10.88
C ASN A 232 10.90 4.28 -11.16
N PHE A 233 11.62 3.18 -11.32
CA PHE A 233 11.04 1.84 -11.37
C PHE A 233 11.09 1.21 -9.97
N THR A 234 10.03 0.51 -9.58
CA THR A 234 10.05 -0.40 -8.44
C THR A 234 9.44 -1.74 -8.82
N ASP A 235 10.03 -2.81 -8.31
CA ASP A 235 9.50 -4.16 -8.51
C ASP A 235 8.66 -4.60 -7.30
N ARG A 236 8.23 -5.86 -7.29
CA ARG A 236 7.58 -6.56 -6.19
C ARG A 236 8.49 -7.69 -5.71
N LEU A 237 9.56 -7.32 -4.97
CA LEU A 237 10.63 -8.23 -4.56
C LEU A 237 10.10 -9.46 -3.81
N HIS A 238 9.12 -9.29 -2.94
CA HIS A 238 8.49 -10.39 -2.19
C HIS A 238 7.86 -11.43 -3.14
N ILE A 239 7.19 -11.01 -4.21
CA ILE A 239 6.61 -11.93 -5.21
C ILE A 239 7.71 -12.63 -6.01
N ILE A 240 8.80 -11.92 -6.32
CA ILE A 240 9.94 -12.50 -7.04
C ILE A 240 10.58 -13.61 -6.23
N VAL A 241 10.76 -13.40 -4.92
CA VAL A 241 11.47 -14.33 -4.04
C VAL A 241 10.56 -15.46 -3.56
N TYR A 242 9.36 -15.11 -3.09
CA TYR A 242 8.48 -16.03 -2.36
C TYR A 242 7.19 -16.39 -3.12
N GLY A 243 6.86 -15.68 -4.21
CA GLY A 243 5.56 -15.82 -4.88
C GLY A 243 4.45 -15.16 -4.05
N ASP A 244 3.25 -15.75 -4.08
CA ASP A 244 2.07 -15.28 -3.30
C ASP A 244 2.05 -15.86 -1.86
N GLU A 245 3.24 -16.08 -1.27
CA GLU A 245 3.35 -16.56 0.10
C GLU A 245 3.07 -15.43 1.10
N ARG A 246 2.28 -15.73 2.14
CA ARG A 246 1.86 -14.76 3.15
C ARG A 246 2.77 -14.78 4.37
N GLY A 247 3.19 -13.63 4.87
CA GLY A 247 3.96 -13.50 6.11
C GLY A 247 5.48 -13.68 5.94
N VAL A 248 6.00 -13.42 4.74
CA VAL A 248 7.41 -13.53 4.35
C VAL A 248 8.04 -12.21 4.00
#